data_23a0eec8106e95917860cd3af061b8cb
#
_entry.id   23a0eec8106e95917860cd3af061b8cb
#
_cell.length_a   1.000
_cell.length_b   1.000
_cell.length_c   1.000
_cell.angle_alpha   90.00
_cell.angle_beta   90.00
_cell.angle_gamma   90.00
#
_symmetry.space_group_name_H-M   'P 1'
#
loop_
_entity.id
_entity.type
_entity.pdbx_description
1 polymer ?
#
loop_
_entity_poly.entity_id
_entity_poly.type
_entity_poly.pdbx_seq_one_letter_code
_entity_poly.pdbx_strand_id
1 'polypeptide(L)'
;MLLRLPPRLVLRLDAICDASLALFLFASSWDALFEFLGLPVPKPALYAQLLGAALVGLAIVEWLVAGRPGQREVARGVAVGSALAATLIVVWLLSGRLPTDGHGDLILWFVAAFLALEAALHARNGWRVA
;
A
#
# COMPACT_ATOMS: atom_id res chain seq x y z
N MET A 1 -13.57 17.21 5.25
CA MET A 1 -12.33 18.00 5.32
C MET A 1 -11.13 17.26 4.68
N LEU A 2 -10.89 16.00 4.94
CA LEU A 2 -9.82 15.15 4.31
C LEU A 2 -9.84 15.14 2.77
N LEU A 3 -10.98 15.43 2.15
CA LEU A 3 -11.16 15.37 0.69
C LEU A 3 -10.60 16.57 -0.09
N ARG A 4 -9.92 17.53 0.57
CA ARG A 4 -9.38 18.74 -0.09
C ARG A 4 -7.85 18.82 -0.09
N LEU A 5 -7.17 17.72 0.22
CA LEU A 5 -5.71 17.70 0.17
C LEU A 5 -5.20 17.97 -1.27
N PRO A 6 -4.16 18.81 -1.42
CA PRO A 6 -3.58 19.07 -2.73
C PRO A 6 -2.94 17.79 -3.28
N PRO A 7 -3.09 17.51 -4.59
CA PRO A 7 -2.60 16.27 -5.19
C PRO A 7 -1.13 15.96 -4.93
N ARG A 8 -0.29 16.99 -4.91
CA ARG A 8 1.15 16.86 -4.59
C ARG A 8 1.40 16.32 -3.17
N LEU A 9 0.54 16.73 -2.21
CA LEU A 9 0.67 16.29 -0.83
C LEU A 9 0.24 14.83 -0.69
N VAL A 10 -0.83 14.44 -1.39
CA VAL A 10 -1.31 13.05 -1.39
C VAL A 10 -0.21 12.12 -1.89
N LEU A 11 0.41 12.41 -3.05
CA LEU A 11 1.51 11.58 -3.55
C LEU A 11 2.74 11.54 -2.63
N ARG A 12 3.06 12.64 -1.95
CA ARG A 12 4.19 12.62 -1.00
C ARG A 12 3.91 11.81 0.26
N LEU A 13 2.68 11.87 0.76
CA LEU A 13 2.28 11.04 1.89
C LEU A 13 2.30 9.56 1.50
N ASP A 14 1.83 9.25 0.31
CA ASP A 14 1.85 7.92 -0.25
C ASP A 14 3.27 7.38 -0.37
N ALA A 15 4.17 8.14 -0.98
CA ALA A 15 5.59 7.80 -1.07
C ALA A 15 6.22 7.49 0.31
N ILE A 16 5.82 8.21 1.37
CA ILE A 16 6.28 7.93 2.74
C ILE A 16 5.68 6.60 3.24
N CYS A 17 4.40 6.35 2.98
CA CYS A 17 3.74 5.10 3.35
C CYS A 17 4.37 3.91 2.65
N ASP A 18 4.62 4.00 1.34
CA ASP A 18 5.27 2.97 0.55
C ASP A 18 6.69 2.69 1.02
N ALA A 19 7.47 3.73 1.31
CA ALA A 19 8.81 3.57 1.86
C ALA A 19 8.77 2.89 3.24
N SER A 20 7.80 3.23 4.09
CA SER A 20 7.63 2.63 5.41
C SER A 20 7.23 1.15 5.31
N LEU A 21 6.30 0.82 4.41
CA LEU A 21 5.90 -0.55 4.14
C LEU A 21 7.06 -1.37 3.55
N ALA A 22 7.86 -0.77 2.67
CA ALA A 22 9.05 -1.41 2.12
C ALA A 22 10.05 -1.78 3.23
N LEU A 23 10.30 -0.89 4.19
CA LEU A 23 11.17 -1.18 5.34
C LEU A 23 10.63 -2.36 6.17
N PHE A 24 9.31 -2.40 6.40
CA PHE A 24 8.67 -3.52 7.07
C PHE A 24 8.85 -4.84 6.29
N LEU A 25 8.68 -4.81 4.97
CA LEU A 25 8.86 -5.99 4.12
C LEU A 25 10.32 -6.45 4.04
N PHE A 26 11.30 -5.55 4.14
CA PHE A 26 12.71 -5.93 4.26
C PHE A 26 13.01 -6.66 5.57
N ALA A 27 12.26 -6.36 6.64
CA ALA A 27 12.36 -7.10 7.89
C ALA A 27 11.69 -8.48 7.86
N SER A 28 11.20 -8.95 6.71
CA SER A 28 10.48 -10.24 6.55
C SER A 28 11.29 -11.50 6.86
N SER A 29 12.61 -11.38 7.00
CA SER A 29 13.46 -12.44 7.52
C SER A 29 13.43 -12.56 9.06
N TRP A 30 12.78 -11.64 9.74
CA TRP A 30 12.62 -11.65 11.19
C TRP A 30 11.26 -12.27 11.57
N ASP A 31 11.20 -13.58 11.64
CA ASP A 31 9.98 -14.38 11.86
C ASP A 31 9.22 -13.91 13.10
N ALA A 32 9.92 -13.62 14.22
CA ALA A 32 9.32 -13.19 15.47
C ALA A 32 8.48 -11.89 15.35
N LEU A 33 8.81 -10.99 14.42
CA LEU A 33 8.02 -9.79 14.17
C LEU A 33 6.65 -10.14 13.57
N PHE A 34 6.63 -11.04 12.60
CA PHE A 34 5.40 -11.45 11.93
C PHE A 34 4.52 -12.29 12.88
N GLU A 35 5.11 -13.19 13.65
CA GLU A 35 4.42 -13.98 14.67
C GLU A 35 3.79 -13.07 15.73
N PHE A 36 4.52 -12.07 16.21
CA PHE A 36 3.99 -11.08 17.16
C PHE A 36 2.79 -10.30 16.62
N LEU A 37 2.79 -9.99 15.33
CA LEU A 37 1.69 -9.30 14.66
C LEU A 37 0.54 -10.24 14.26
N GLY A 38 0.66 -11.55 14.49
CA GLY A 38 -0.32 -12.54 14.04
C GLY A 38 -0.44 -12.65 12.52
N LEU A 39 0.61 -12.25 11.80
CA LEU A 39 0.68 -12.29 10.34
C LEU A 39 1.42 -13.55 9.87
N PRO A 40 1.06 -14.10 8.70
CA PRO A 40 1.78 -15.22 8.14
C PRO A 40 3.23 -14.82 7.82
N VAL A 41 4.18 -15.64 8.29
CA VAL A 41 5.60 -15.45 8.00
C VAL A 41 5.84 -15.69 6.51
N PRO A 42 6.38 -14.72 5.74
CA PRO A 42 6.62 -14.89 4.31
C PRO A 42 7.73 -15.93 4.06
N LYS A 43 7.40 -17.01 3.38
CA LYS A 43 8.39 -18.04 3.02
C LYS A 43 8.33 -18.38 1.53
N PRO A 44 9.42 -18.19 0.79
CA PRO A 44 10.66 -17.53 1.23
C PRO A 44 10.52 -16.03 1.42
N ALA A 45 11.26 -15.45 2.35
CA ALA A 45 11.29 -14.01 2.63
C ALA A 45 11.64 -13.15 1.40
N LEU A 46 12.34 -13.74 0.43
CA LEU A 46 12.71 -13.10 -0.83
C LEU A 46 11.52 -12.42 -1.54
N TYR A 47 10.33 -13.03 -1.55
CA TYR A 47 9.18 -12.45 -2.24
C TYR A 47 8.71 -11.16 -1.56
N ALA A 48 8.69 -11.12 -0.22
CA ALA A 48 8.37 -9.91 0.51
C ALA A 48 9.43 -8.83 0.30
N GLN A 49 10.71 -9.20 0.26
CA GLN A 49 11.81 -8.27 0.01
C GLN A 49 11.79 -7.72 -1.42
N LEU A 50 11.44 -8.53 -2.43
CA LEU A 50 11.26 -8.05 -3.81
C LEU A 50 10.08 -7.08 -3.91
N LEU A 51 8.98 -7.35 -3.21
CA LEU A 51 7.87 -6.39 -3.12
C LEU A 51 8.31 -5.10 -2.43
N GLY A 52 9.08 -5.18 -1.34
CA GLY A 52 9.67 -4.02 -0.68
C GLY A 52 10.53 -3.19 -1.63
N ALA A 53 11.37 -3.83 -2.46
CA ALA A 53 12.17 -3.14 -3.46
C ALA A 53 11.31 -2.44 -4.53
N ALA A 54 10.23 -3.06 -4.97
CA ALA A 54 9.27 -2.45 -5.90
C ALA A 54 8.58 -1.22 -5.28
N LEU A 55 8.20 -1.29 -4.00
CA LEU A 55 7.59 -0.15 -3.28
C LEU A 55 8.58 1.01 -3.09
N VAL A 56 9.86 0.74 -2.85
CA VAL A 56 10.88 1.80 -2.85
C VAL A 56 10.95 2.49 -4.21
N GLY A 57 10.92 1.72 -5.30
CA GLY A 57 10.90 2.28 -6.65
C GLY A 57 9.66 3.16 -6.89
N LEU A 58 8.49 2.70 -6.46
CA LEU A 58 7.24 3.46 -6.56
C LEU A 58 7.31 4.75 -5.72
N ALA A 59 7.72 4.66 -4.46
CA ALA A 59 7.88 5.81 -3.57
C ALA A 59 8.81 6.90 -4.17
N ILE A 60 9.90 6.49 -4.82
CA ILE A 60 10.81 7.42 -5.49
C ILE A 60 10.09 8.11 -6.66
N VAL A 61 9.37 7.36 -7.51
CA VAL A 61 8.62 7.92 -8.64
C VAL A 61 7.57 8.92 -8.15
N GLU A 62 6.77 8.57 -7.17
CA GLU A 62 5.74 9.43 -6.59
C GLU A 62 6.32 10.74 -6.03
N TRP A 63 7.43 10.61 -5.29
CA TRP A 63 8.11 11.78 -4.73
C TRP A 63 8.62 12.73 -5.81
N LEU A 64 9.21 12.17 -6.87
CA LEU A 64 9.79 12.95 -7.96
C LEU A 64 8.74 13.63 -8.85
N VAL A 65 7.58 12.99 -9.06
CA VAL A 65 6.52 13.56 -9.92
C VAL A 65 5.53 14.44 -9.15
N ALA A 66 5.58 14.46 -7.83
CA ALA A 66 4.67 15.26 -7.00
C ALA A 66 4.75 16.75 -7.32
N GLY A 67 3.70 17.29 -7.95
CA GLY A 67 3.64 18.68 -8.40
C GLY A 67 4.28 18.94 -9.77
N ARG A 68 4.62 17.89 -10.54
CA ARG A 68 5.23 17.98 -11.89
C ARG A 68 4.30 17.40 -12.95
N PRO A 69 4.59 17.63 -14.26
CA PRO A 69 3.95 16.90 -15.35
C PRO A 69 4.09 15.38 -15.13
N GLY A 70 3.03 14.61 -15.44
CA GLY A 70 2.99 13.16 -15.18
C GLY A 70 2.36 12.76 -13.83
N GLN A 71 2.12 13.71 -12.93
CA GLN A 71 1.51 13.43 -11.63
C GLN A 71 0.16 12.72 -11.74
N ARG A 72 -0.67 13.06 -12.73
CA ARG A 72 -2.00 12.47 -12.91
C ARG A 72 -1.92 11.01 -13.36
N GLU A 73 -1.00 10.68 -14.22
CA GLU A 73 -0.76 9.34 -14.73
C GLU A 73 -0.29 8.41 -13.61
N VAL A 74 0.65 8.87 -12.80
CA VAL A 74 1.11 8.13 -11.61
C VAL A 74 -0.04 7.95 -10.62
N ALA A 75 -0.81 8.99 -10.32
CA ALA A 75 -1.96 8.89 -9.42
C ALA A 75 -3.01 7.87 -9.94
N ARG A 76 -3.24 7.76 -11.26
CA ARG A 76 -4.11 6.71 -11.83
C ARG A 76 -3.54 5.32 -11.60
N GLY A 77 -2.25 5.15 -11.84
CA GLY A 77 -1.57 3.87 -11.61
C GLY A 77 -1.68 3.43 -10.15
N VAL A 78 -1.38 4.32 -9.22
CA VAL A 78 -1.51 4.08 -7.78
C VAL A 78 -2.96 3.74 -7.41
N ALA A 79 -3.94 4.52 -7.90
CA ALA A 79 -5.36 4.25 -7.63
C ALA A 79 -5.78 2.81 -8.03
N VAL A 80 -5.35 2.36 -9.21
CA VAL A 80 -5.64 1.00 -9.68
C VAL A 80 -4.91 -0.04 -8.85
N GLY A 81 -3.62 0.18 -8.57
CA GLY A 81 -2.79 -0.75 -7.77
C GLY A 81 -3.34 -0.94 -6.37
N SER A 82 -3.64 0.16 -5.67
CA SER A 82 -4.18 0.12 -4.30
C SER A 82 -5.58 -0.49 -4.25
N ALA A 83 -6.43 -0.22 -5.26
CA ALA A 83 -7.75 -0.86 -5.35
C ALA A 83 -7.65 -2.38 -5.54
N LEU A 84 -6.74 -2.84 -6.40
CA LEU A 84 -6.50 -4.27 -6.61
C LEU A 84 -5.94 -4.93 -5.33
N ALA A 85 -4.96 -4.29 -4.68
CA ALA A 85 -4.37 -4.80 -3.45
C ALA A 85 -5.41 -4.90 -2.32
N ALA A 86 -6.23 -3.85 -2.12
CA ALA A 86 -7.33 -3.88 -1.15
C ALA A 86 -8.32 -5.03 -1.44
N THR A 87 -8.71 -5.18 -2.71
CA THR A 87 -9.63 -6.25 -3.14
C THR A 87 -9.04 -7.63 -2.85
N LEU A 88 -7.77 -7.85 -3.17
CA LEU A 88 -7.10 -9.13 -2.91
C LEU A 88 -7.05 -9.45 -1.41
N ILE A 89 -6.70 -8.48 -0.56
CA ILE A 89 -6.68 -8.68 0.89
C ILE A 89 -8.08 -9.08 1.39
N VAL A 90 -9.13 -8.38 0.95
CA VAL A 90 -10.51 -8.68 1.35
C VAL A 90 -10.92 -10.09 0.90
N VAL A 91 -10.64 -10.46 -0.35
CA VAL A 91 -10.93 -11.81 -0.87
C VAL A 91 -10.25 -12.89 -0.04
N TRP A 92 -8.98 -12.70 0.30
CA TRP A 92 -8.24 -13.66 1.12
C TRP A 92 -8.78 -13.74 2.54
N LEU A 93 -9.09 -12.61 3.20
CA LEU A 93 -9.72 -12.59 4.52
C LEU A 93 -11.06 -13.32 4.53
N LEU A 94 -11.90 -13.05 3.55
CA LEU A 94 -13.23 -13.68 3.44
C LEU A 94 -13.12 -15.17 3.09
N SER A 95 -12.05 -15.62 2.46
CA SER A 95 -11.84 -17.03 2.14
C SER A 95 -11.55 -17.92 3.36
N GLY A 96 -11.12 -17.32 4.48
CA GLY A 96 -10.71 -18.03 5.70
C GLY A 96 -9.47 -18.90 5.51
N ARG A 97 -8.69 -18.69 4.44
CA ARG A 97 -7.51 -19.50 4.11
C ARG A 97 -6.19 -18.91 4.59
N LEU A 98 -6.21 -17.69 5.08
CA LEU A 98 -4.99 -17.07 5.63
C LEU A 98 -4.70 -17.66 7.01
N PRO A 99 -3.46 -18.09 7.27
CA PRO A 99 -3.02 -18.54 8.58
C PRO A 99 -2.72 -17.32 9.48
N THR A 100 -3.74 -16.52 9.75
CA THR A 100 -3.71 -15.36 10.64
C THR A 100 -4.42 -15.68 11.94
N ASP A 101 -4.07 -14.96 13.02
CA ASP A 101 -4.88 -14.89 14.23
C ASP A 101 -5.80 -13.65 14.21
N GLY A 102 -6.61 -13.46 15.24
CA GLY A 102 -7.54 -12.33 15.30
C GLY A 102 -6.86 -10.95 15.25
N HIS A 103 -5.62 -10.84 15.70
CA HIS A 103 -4.82 -9.61 15.56
C HIS A 103 -4.37 -9.40 14.11
N GLY A 104 -3.88 -10.45 13.47
CA GLY A 104 -3.46 -10.41 12.07
C GLY A 104 -4.63 -10.08 11.14
N ASP A 105 -5.80 -10.65 11.38
CA ASP A 105 -7.02 -10.32 10.64
C ASP A 105 -7.39 -8.84 10.79
N LEU A 106 -7.34 -8.29 12.01
CA LEU A 106 -7.63 -6.88 12.26
C LEU A 106 -6.65 -5.96 11.53
N ILE A 107 -5.35 -6.29 11.56
CA ILE A 107 -4.31 -5.54 10.84
C ILE A 107 -4.59 -5.55 9.35
N LEU A 108 -4.92 -6.71 8.76
CA LEU A 108 -5.19 -6.82 7.34
C LEU A 108 -6.48 -6.10 6.93
N TRP A 109 -7.52 -6.09 7.76
CA TRP A 109 -8.70 -5.26 7.53
C TRP A 109 -8.39 -3.77 7.54
N PHE A 110 -7.54 -3.32 8.47
CA PHE A 110 -7.10 -1.94 8.53
C PHE A 110 -6.28 -1.56 7.28
N VAL A 111 -5.36 -2.43 6.84
CA VAL A 111 -4.58 -2.23 5.62
C VAL A 111 -5.48 -2.16 4.39
N ALA A 112 -6.47 -3.07 4.27
CA ALA A 112 -7.42 -3.04 3.15
C ALA A 112 -8.24 -1.73 3.12
N ALA A 113 -8.71 -1.26 4.28
CA ALA A 113 -9.44 0.01 4.38
C ALA A 113 -8.55 1.21 4.01
N PHE A 114 -7.29 1.21 4.45
CA PHE A 114 -6.31 2.24 4.11
C PHE A 114 -6.05 2.28 2.61
N LEU A 115 -5.77 1.15 1.98
CA LEU A 115 -5.56 1.06 0.52
C LEU A 115 -6.80 1.47 -0.28
N ALA A 116 -8.00 1.15 0.20
CA ALA A 116 -9.24 1.60 -0.45
C ALA A 116 -9.42 3.12 -0.37
N LEU A 117 -9.08 3.74 0.77
CA LEU A 117 -9.09 5.20 0.93
C LEU A 117 -8.05 5.85 0.01
N GLU A 118 -6.85 5.31 -0.04
CA GLU A 118 -5.77 5.75 -0.90
C GLU A 118 -6.19 5.69 -2.37
N ALA A 119 -6.73 4.55 -2.82
CA ALA A 119 -7.27 4.39 -4.17
C ALA A 119 -8.30 5.48 -4.51
N ALA A 120 -9.22 5.79 -3.60
CA ALA A 120 -10.23 6.82 -3.79
C ALA A 120 -9.63 8.23 -3.90
N LEU A 121 -8.63 8.56 -3.08
CA LEU A 121 -7.93 9.84 -3.12
C LEU A 121 -7.16 10.03 -4.43
N HIS A 122 -6.44 8.99 -4.86
CA HIS A 122 -5.69 9.01 -6.11
C HIS A 122 -6.59 8.99 -7.34
N ALA A 123 -7.67 8.22 -7.34
CA ALA A 123 -8.68 8.24 -8.39
C ALA A 123 -9.24 9.65 -8.58
N ARG A 124 -9.63 10.30 -7.50
CA ARG A 124 -10.11 11.69 -7.56
C ARG A 124 -9.10 12.65 -8.19
N ASN A 125 -7.81 12.49 -7.87
CA ASN A 125 -6.75 13.35 -8.37
C ASN A 125 -6.34 13.04 -9.81
N GLY A 126 -6.41 11.76 -10.20
CA GLY A 126 -6.04 11.28 -11.51
C GLY A 126 -7.11 11.51 -12.59
N TRP A 127 -8.41 11.44 -12.23
CA TRP A 127 -9.54 11.54 -13.19
C TRP A 127 -10.31 12.85 -13.11
N ARG A 128 -9.94 13.80 -12.26
CA ARG A 128 -10.56 15.14 -12.32
C ARG A 128 -10.24 15.79 -13.65
N VAL A 129 -11.30 16.08 -14.38
CA VAL A 129 -11.23 17.00 -15.55
C VAL A 129 -10.95 18.40 -14.98
N ALA A 130 -9.95 19.06 -15.55
CA ALA A 130 -9.62 20.43 -15.18
C ALA A 130 -10.73 21.38 -15.60
#